data_88f8bc093686804181e8e6115a89713a
#
_entry.id   88f8bc093686804181e8e6115a89713a
#
_cell.length_a   1.000
_cell.length_b   1.000
_cell.length_c   1.000
_cell.angle_alpha   90.00
_cell.angle_beta   90.00
_cell.angle_gamma   90.00
#
_symmetry.space_group_name_H-M   'P 1'
#
loop_
_entity.id
_entity.type
_entity.pdbx_description
1 polymer ?
#
loop_
_entity_poly.entity_id
_entity_poly.type
_entity_poly.pdbx_seq_one_letter_code
_entity_poly.pdbx_strand_id
1 'polypeptide(L)'
;MRRKYSDGKDYKVIAFVLSCFSNDEQTKIMKKVVAECGKYHCKVVFFSTLTDFYFNDINDAGEKKIFDTISVECYDAIVLMSESFKQDEDQIEMVKRAGIAGVPVIAVDKYIEGCINLAFDYANVFRDIVKHMVEFHGYRTINFMGGMPSNDYSEERLQVFKDVLKNNNIDFDPSRVYYGYFWENPTIVAMDKMFADGLSMPEAIICANDAMAIVVCNYLQERGYRIPEDIAISGFDGIDKERYNRPRLTTGIYNVDELVRIIFDIINRGVRDEDHKEVIPIYNDIQIGRSCGCMDLETMNVASEMIQLKSELNKQLKYQSDVNQMVANLGNAERLTDVMSSIPEYMGPLKYKDFWLCANEDLFEEGEISLKPKNSGYMPKNQNYTKVLDVLHYHNEPLEEPEVNNKGKIKFGDLIPNLNQELEKNDYLLVLTLHMKGKTAGYAVVSFDIQSFWYTAYASFITNFRYILEMQKAQMQLMRVYMCDLL
;
A
#
# COMPACT_ATOMS: atom_id res chain seq x y z
N MET A 1 4.69 -28.97 4.10
CA MET A 1 4.56 -29.70 5.39
C MET A 1 3.25 -29.26 6.02
N ARG A 2 2.31 -30.15 6.35
CA ARG A 2 1.04 -29.72 6.96
C ARG A 2 1.29 -29.19 8.37
N ARG A 3 0.96 -27.93 8.61
CA ARG A 3 1.02 -27.32 9.93
C ARG A 3 -0.31 -27.55 10.65
N LYS A 4 -0.25 -27.74 11.97
CA LYS A 4 -1.44 -27.96 12.79
C LYS A 4 -1.50 -26.94 13.92
N TYR A 5 -2.69 -26.50 14.26
CA TYR A 5 -2.92 -25.79 15.51
C TYR A 5 -2.62 -26.70 16.71
N SER A 6 -2.44 -26.09 17.87
CA SER A 6 -2.33 -26.82 19.14
C SER A 6 -3.57 -27.70 19.44
N ASP A 7 -4.74 -27.35 18.85
CA ASP A 7 -5.96 -28.15 18.88
C ASP A 7 -6.00 -29.29 17.83
N GLY A 8 -4.94 -29.47 17.05
CA GLY A 8 -4.77 -30.52 16.04
C GLY A 8 -5.37 -30.22 14.67
N LYS A 9 -5.96 -29.05 14.44
CA LYS A 9 -6.47 -28.66 13.11
C LYS A 9 -5.36 -28.22 12.18
N ASP A 10 -5.49 -28.55 10.90
CA ASP A 10 -4.56 -28.11 9.85
C ASP A 10 -4.82 -26.64 9.50
N TYR A 11 -3.75 -25.88 9.25
CA TYR A 11 -3.82 -24.53 8.69
C TYR A 11 -2.78 -24.32 7.60
N LYS A 12 -3.06 -23.37 6.70
CA LYS A 12 -2.15 -22.92 5.64
C LYS A 12 -1.55 -21.58 5.98
N VAL A 13 -0.30 -21.37 5.60
CA VAL A 13 0.39 -20.08 5.74
C VAL A 13 0.59 -19.47 4.37
N ILE A 14 0.10 -18.25 4.18
CA ILE A 14 0.11 -17.53 2.91
C ILE A 14 1.03 -16.33 3.03
N ALA A 15 1.98 -16.18 2.11
CA ALA A 15 2.69 -14.93 1.93
C ALA A 15 1.84 -14.00 1.05
N PHE A 16 1.53 -12.80 1.54
CA PHE A 16 0.79 -11.78 0.81
C PHE A 16 1.71 -10.60 0.56
N VAL A 17 2.10 -10.38 -0.71
CA VAL A 17 3.14 -9.43 -1.10
C VAL A 17 2.49 -8.25 -1.81
N LEU A 18 2.70 -7.05 -1.26
CA LEU A 18 2.09 -5.81 -1.76
C LEU A 18 3.02 -4.61 -1.57
N SER A 19 2.84 -3.57 -2.37
CA SER A 19 3.56 -2.31 -2.17
C SER A 19 2.69 -1.30 -1.41
N CYS A 20 3.33 -0.27 -0.85
CA CYS A 20 2.64 0.90 -0.31
C CYS A 20 1.43 0.55 0.59
N PHE A 21 1.64 -0.31 1.60
CA PHE A 21 0.55 -0.72 2.52
C PHE A 21 -0.22 0.46 3.14
N SER A 22 0.33 1.67 3.05
CA SER A 22 -0.31 2.91 3.49
C SER A 22 -1.26 3.50 2.43
N ASN A 23 -1.36 2.91 1.25
CA ASN A 23 -2.37 3.25 0.25
C ASN A 23 -3.73 2.70 0.67
N ASP A 24 -4.79 3.48 0.46
CA ASP A 24 -6.16 3.11 0.83
C ASP A 24 -6.61 1.78 0.21
N GLU A 25 -6.27 1.54 -1.06
CA GLU A 25 -6.60 0.30 -1.76
C GLU A 25 -5.93 -0.92 -1.13
N GLN A 26 -4.62 -0.86 -0.92
CA GLN A 26 -3.87 -1.96 -0.30
C GLN A 26 -4.33 -2.21 1.14
N THR A 27 -4.65 -1.15 1.87
CA THR A 27 -5.22 -1.24 3.21
C THR A 27 -6.59 -1.93 3.22
N LYS A 28 -7.47 -1.64 2.25
CA LYS A 28 -8.77 -2.32 2.11
C LYS A 28 -8.59 -3.81 1.87
N ILE A 29 -7.67 -4.18 0.99
CA ILE A 29 -7.35 -5.58 0.69
C ILE A 29 -6.81 -6.28 1.95
N MET A 30 -5.83 -5.69 2.65
CA MET A 30 -5.30 -6.25 3.90
C MET A 30 -6.40 -6.48 4.95
N LYS A 31 -7.26 -5.48 5.17
CA LYS A 31 -8.38 -5.60 6.12
C LYS A 31 -9.33 -6.74 5.75
N LYS A 32 -9.65 -6.87 4.47
CA LYS A 32 -10.54 -7.94 4.00
C LYS A 32 -9.89 -9.32 4.12
N VAL A 33 -8.62 -9.46 3.72
CA VAL A 33 -7.85 -10.70 3.88
C VAL A 33 -7.84 -11.15 5.35
N VAL A 34 -7.57 -10.23 6.28
CA VAL A 34 -7.58 -10.52 7.73
C VAL A 34 -8.96 -10.94 8.22
N ALA A 35 -10.03 -10.29 7.76
CA ALA A 35 -11.40 -10.63 8.16
C ALA A 35 -11.84 -12.03 7.68
N GLU A 36 -11.28 -12.51 6.58
CA GLU A 36 -11.66 -13.77 5.96
C GLU A 36 -10.71 -14.94 6.29
N CYS A 37 -9.40 -14.69 6.55
CA CYS A 37 -8.39 -15.74 6.69
C CYS A 37 -8.75 -16.83 7.72
N GLY A 38 -9.34 -16.44 8.85
CA GLY A 38 -9.78 -17.39 9.90
C GLY A 38 -10.89 -18.35 9.42
N LYS A 39 -11.80 -17.91 8.54
CA LYS A 39 -12.87 -18.74 7.98
C LYS A 39 -12.32 -19.86 7.08
N TYR A 40 -11.19 -19.59 6.43
CA TYR A 40 -10.50 -20.52 5.53
C TYR A 40 -9.36 -21.29 6.20
N HIS A 41 -9.22 -21.21 7.53
CA HIS A 41 -8.13 -21.81 8.27
C HIS A 41 -6.74 -21.43 7.71
N CYS A 42 -6.58 -20.16 7.39
CA CYS A 42 -5.34 -19.62 6.87
C CYS A 42 -4.71 -18.63 7.87
N LYS A 43 -3.38 -18.57 7.86
CA LYS A 43 -2.57 -17.54 8.49
C LYS A 43 -1.89 -16.74 7.40
N VAL A 44 -1.72 -15.43 7.60
CA VAL A 44 -1.19 -14.56 6.55
C VAL A 44 0.04 -13.80 7.05
N VAL A 45 1.10 -13.83 6.25
CA VAL A 45 2.27 -12.98 6.44
C VAL A 45 2.28 -11.95 5.32
N PHE A 46 2.01 -10.71 5.65
CA PHE A 46 2.09 -9.59 4.71
C PHE A 46 3.53 -9.13 4.59
N PHE A 47 4.04 -9.09 3.37
CA PHE A 47 5.30 -8.48 3.01
C PHE A 47 5.01 -7.19 2.26
N SER A 48 5.38 -6.06 2.82
CA SER A 48 5.07 -4.78 2.20
C SER A 48 6.25 -3.83 2.13
N THR A 49 6.18 -2.94 1.16
CA THR A 49 7.11 -1.84 0.96
C THR A 49 6.44 -0.51 1.31
N LEU A 50 7.24 0.55 1.44
CA LEU A 50 6.75 1.93 1.57
C LEU A 50 6.66 2.65 0.22
N THR A 51 7.29 2.10 -0.84
CA THR A 51 7.26 2.63 -2.21
C THR A 51 6.73 1.59 -3.20
N ASP A 52 6.32 2.03 -4.36
CA ASP A 52 5.85 1.19 -5.49
C ASP A 52 6.93 0.96 -6.56
N PHE A 53 8.15 1.39 -6.31
CA PHE A 53 9.31 1.33 -7.23
C PHE A 53 9.20 2.23 -8.47
N TYR A 54 8.31 3.21 -8.45
CA TYR A 54 8.10 4.11 -9.58
C TYR A 54 9.37 4.90 -9.95
N PHE A 55 10.07 5.44 -8.95
CA PHE A 55 11.24 6.28 -9.17
C PHE A 55 12.52 5.49 -9.45
N ASN A 56 12.56 4.20 -9.10
CA ASN A 56 13.76 3.34 -9.25
C ASN A 56 15.02 3.98 -8.66
N ASP A 57 14.88 4.63 -7.53
CA ASP A 57 15.95 5.33 -6.83
C ASP A 57 16.63 4.47 -5.76
N ILE A 58 17.46 5.11 -4.93
CA ILE A 58 18.17 4.41 -3.85
C ILE A 58 17.24 3.89 -2.75
N ASN A 59 16.07 4.51 -2.56
CA ASN A 59 15.07 4.04 -1.59
C ASN A 59 14.37 2.81 -2.15
N ASP A 60 13.96 2.84 -3.41
CA ASP A 60 13.39 1.67 -4.09
C ASP A 60 14.34 0.47 -4.04
N ALA A 61 15.64 0.68 -4.24
CA ALA A 61 16.65 -0.37 -4.11
C ALA A 61 16.71 -1.00 -2.71
N GLY A 62 16.47 -0.22 -1.66
CA GLY A 62 16.36 -0.70 -0.29
C GLY A 62 15.06 -1.44 -0.01
N GLU A 63 13.94 -0.92 -0.54
CA GLU A 63 12.62 -1.53 -0.39
C GLU A 63 12.52 -2.89 -1.11
N LYS A 64 13.15 -3.05 -2.28
CA LYS A 64 13.19 -4.31 -3.04
C LYS A 64 13.75 -5.48 -2.22
N LYS A 65 14.54 -5.20 -1.18
CA LYS A 65 15.06 -6.22 -0.28
C LYS A 65 13.98 -6.98 0.50
N ILE A 66 12.72 -6.55 0.46
CA ILE A 66 11.60 -7.30 1.02
C ILE A 66 11.47 -8.68 0.35
N PHE A 67 11.73 -8.79 -0.96
CA PHE A 67 11.64 -10.05 -1.69
C PHE A 67 12.68 -11.10 -1.22
N ASP A 68 13.84 -10.64 -0.70
CA ASP A 68 14.88 -11.51 -0.16
C ASP A 68 14.45 -12.14 1.18
N THR A 69 13.53 -11.52 1.92
CA THR A 69 13.04 -12.04 3.21
C THR A 69 12.01 -13.17 3.05
N ILE A 70 11.50 -13.38 1.83
CA ILE A 70 10.48 -14.39 1.54
C ILE A 70 11.16 -15.75 1.29
N SER A 71 11.20 -16.62 2.32
CA SER A 71 11.57 -18.03 2.18
C SER A 71 10.38 -18.79 1.60
N VAL A 72 10.33 -18.86 0.27
CA VAL A 72 9.15 -19.34 -0.48
C VAL A 72 8.65 -20.72 0.00
N GLU A 73 9.57 -21.61 0.38
CA GLU A 73 9.27 -22.95 0.90
C GLU A 73 8.54 -22.97 2.26
N CYS A 74 8.50 -21.83 2.92
CA CYS A 74 7.80 -21.68 4.19
C CYS A 74 6.30 -21.38 4.02
N TYR A 75 5.81 -21.23 2.80
CA TYR A 75 4.43 -20.85 2.52
C TYR A 75 3.71 -21.91 1.69
N ASP A 76 2.40 -22.03 1.91
CA ASP A 76 1.54 -22.93 1.14
C ASP A 76 1.05 -22.28 -0.17
N ALA A 77 1.09 -20.96 -0.24
CA ALA A 77 0.84 -20.16 -1.44
C ALA A 77 1.44 -18.75 -1.27
N ILE A 78 1.70 -18.08 -2.38
CA ILE A 78 2.09 -16.67 -2.42
C ILE A 78 1.04 -15.91 -3.21
N VAL A 79 0.53 -14.82 -2.66
CA VAL A 79 -0.33 -13.86 -3.36
C VAL A 79 0.48 -12.60 -3.61
N LEU A 80 0.56 -12.19 -4.87
CA LEU A 80 1.35 -11.06 -5.32
C LEU A 80 0.41 -10.01 -5.92
N MET A 81 0.31 -8.85 -5.26
CA MET A 81 -0.38 -7.69 -5.81
C MET A 81 0.50 -7.03 -6.87
N SER A 82 0.58 -7.66 -8.04
CA SER A 82 1.61 -7.42 -9.06
C SER A 82 1.59 -6.02 -9.62
N GLU A 83 0.40 -5.45 -9.87
CA GLU A 83 0.27 -4.08 -10.39
C GLU A 83 0.69 -3.01 -9.38
N SER A 84 0.65 -3.33 -8.09
CA SER A 84 1.09 -2.39 -7.05
C SER A 84 2.60 -2.08 -7.13
N PHE A 85 3.38 -2.94 -7.79
CA PHE A 85 4.81 -2.74 -8.06
C PHE A 85 5.02 -2.30 -9.50
N LYS A 86 5.73 -1.19 -9.72
CA LYS A 86 5.95 -0.62 -11.07
C LYS A 86 7.13 -1.24 -11.81
N GLN A 87 7.87 -2.16 -11.17
CA GLN A 87 8.98 -2.92 -11.77
C GLN A 87 8.80 -4.41 -11.58
N ASP A 88 9.29 -5.20 -12.54
CA ASP A 88 8.95 -6.62 -12.68
C ASP A 88 10.05 -7.59 -12.26
N GLU A 89 11.32 -7.19 -12.31
CA GLU A 89 12.46 -8.11 -12.21
C GLU A 89 12.43 -8.91 -10.89
N ASP A 90 12.20 -8.22 -9.77
CA ASP A 90 12.18 -8.85 -8.45
C ASP A 90 10.95 -9.77 -8.27
N GLN A 91 9.82 -9.39 -8.87
CA GLN A 91 8.60 -10.22 -8.88
C GLN A 91 8.83 -11.52 -9.67
N ILE A 92 9.41 -11.40 -10.87
CA ILE A 92 9.71 -12.54 -11.76
C ILE A 92 10.70 -13.50 -11.08
N GLU A 93 11.74 -12.97 -10.40
CA GLU A 93 12.72 -13.78 -9.69
C GLU A 93 12.07 -14.53 -8.52
N MET A 94 11.19 -13.91 -7.76
CA MET A 94 10.42 -14.56 -6.70
C MET A 94 9.53 -15.66 -7.26
N VAL A 95 8.83 -15.44 -8.37
CA VAL A 95 7.98 -16.43 -9.04
C VAL A 95 8.80 -17.63 -9.49
N LYS A 96 10.01 -17.43 -10.03
CA LYS A 96 10.92 -18.52 -10.39
C LYS A 96 11.31 -19.37 -9.17
N ARG A 97 11.68 -18.72 -8.06
CA ARG A 97 12.00 -19.41 -6.80
C ARG A 97 10.82 -20.24 -6.29
N ALA A 98 9.61 -19.65 -6.32
CA ALA A 98 8.38 -20.34 -5.92
C ALA A 98 8.09 -21.57 -6.81
N GLY A 99 8.27 -21.43 -8.13
CA GLY A 99 8.10 -22.52 -9.09
C GLY A 99 9.07 -23.69 -8.82
N ILE A 100 10.35 -23.39 -8.52
CA ILE A 100 11.33 -24.41 -8.15
C ILE A 100 10.93 -25.12 -6.85
N ALA A 101 10.38 -24.41 -5.89
CA ALA A 101 9.90 -24.95 -4.61
C ALA A 101 8.53 -25.66 -4.72
N GLY A 102 7.84 -25.57 -5.86
CA GLY A 102 6.50 -26.12 -6.05
C GLY A 102 5.41 -25.36 -5.28
N VAL A 103 5.65 -24.10 -4.96
CA VAL A 103 4.70 -23.22 -4.25
C VAL A 103 3.92 -22.40 -5.26
N PRO A 104 2.57 -22.48 -5.28
CA PRO A 104 1.76 -21.73 -6.22
C PRO A 104 1.81 -20.22 -5.94
N VAL A 105 1.84 -19.44 -7.01
CA VAL A 105 1.78 -17.98 -6.97
C VAL A 105 0.50 -17.51 -7.65
N ILE A 106 -0.27 -16.66 -6.98
CA ILE A 106 -1.42 -15.95 -7.52
C ILE A 106 -1.00 -14.50 -7.74
N ALA A 107 -0.97 -14.06 -9.00
CA ALA A 107 -0.65 -12.70 -9.39
C ALA A 107 -1.95 -11.92 -9.66
N VAL A 108 -2.05 -10.70 -9.14
CA VAL A 108 -3.24 -9.86 -9.25
C VAL A 108 -2.93 -8.63 -10.09
N ASP A 109 -3.79 -8.33 -11.05
CA ASP A 109 -3.83 -7.16 -11.93
C ASP A 109 -2.65 -7.00 -12.91
N LYS A 110 -1.72 -7.91 -12.91
CA LYS A 110 -0.65 -7.94 -13.90
C LYS A 110 -0.35 -9.36 -14.26
N TYR A 111 -0.36 -9.68 -15.57
CA TYR A 111 -0.06 -11.01 -16.04
C TYR A 111 1.41 -11.36 -15.80
N ILE A 112 1.64 -12.44 -15.09
CA ILE A 112 2.96 -13.03 -14.90
C ILE A 112 2.92 -14.50 -15.32
N GLU A 113 3.81 -14.88 -16.25
CA GLU A 113 3.91 -16.26 -16.72
C GLU A 113 4.24 -17.20 -15.58
N GLY A 114 3.57 -18.36 -15.54
CA GLY A 114 3.72 -19.37 -14.49
C GLY A 114 2.88 -19.13 -13.24
N CYS A 115 2.19 -18.00 -13.15
CA CYS A 115 1.26 -17.71 -12.06
C CYS A 115 -0.19 -18.05 -12.42
N ILE A 116 -1.02 -18.15 -11.39
CA ILE A 116 -2.47 -18.03 -11.53
C ILE A 116 -2.75 -16.53 -11.59
N ASN A 117 -3.30 -16.05 -12.71
CA ASN A 117 -3.48 -14.62 -12.93
C ASN A 117 -4.94 -14.22 -12.67
N LEU A 118 -5.16 -13.28 -11.77
CA LEU A 118 -6.43 -12.62 -11.51
C LEU A 118 -6.37 -11.19 -12.03
N ALA A 119 -7.43 -10.66 -12.60
CA ALA A 119 -7.47 -9.26 -13.01
C ALA A 119 -8.86 -8.66 -12.77
N PHE A 120 -8.90 -7.42 -12.31
CA PHE A 120 -10.14 -6.66 -12.25
C PHE A 120 -10.60 -6.26 -13.66
N ASP A 121 -11.89 -6.40 -13.91
CA ASP A 121 -12.50 -5.99 -15.18
C ASP A 121 -12.83 -4.49 -15.16
N TYR A 122 -11.80 -3.67 -15.38
CA TYR A 122 -11.90 -2.21 -15.35
C TYR A 122 -12.74 -1.66 -16.50
N ALA A 123 -12.61 -2.24 -17.69
CA ALA A 123 -13.27 -1.75 -18.89
C ALA A 123 -14.79 -1.86 -18.78
N ASN A 124 -15.31 -2.96 -18.24
CA ASN A 124 -16.75 -3.15 -18.12
C ASN A 124 -17.40 -2.22 -17.11
N VAL A 125 -16.81 -2.06 -15.92
CA VAL A 125 -17.38 -1.14 -14.92
C VAL A 125 -17.28 0.32 -15.38
N PHE A 126 -16.19 0.70 -16.07
CA PHE A 126 -16.09 2.03 -16.65
C PHE A 126 -17.13 2.25 -17.75
N ARG A 127 -17.38 1.23 -18.57
CA ARG A 127 -18.47 1.23 -19.57
C ARG A 127 -19.84 1.44 -18.92
N ASP A 128 -20.09 0.79 -17.79
CA ASP A 128 -21.35 0.93 -17.07
C ASP A 128 -21.52 2.33 -16.49
N ILE A 129 -20.46 2.98 -16.01
CA ILE A 129 -20.47 4.41 -15.60
C ILE A 129 -20.84 5.29 -16.80
N VAL A 130 -20.15 5.13 -17.94
CA VAL A 130 -20.41 5.95 -19.13
C VAL A 130 -21.84 5.74 -19.64
N LYS A 131 -22.32 4.49 -19.67
CA LYS A 131 -23.72 4.17 -20.02
C LYS A 131 -24.70 4.82 -19.04
N HIS A 132 -24.42 4.77 -17.75
CA HIS A 132 -25.26 5.41 -16.74
C HIS A 132 -25.41 6.91 -17.03
N MET A 133 -24.32 7.59 -17.38
CA MET A 133 -24.36 9.02 -17.73
C MET A 133 -25.12 9.29 -19.06
N VAL A 134 -24.88 8.45 -20.07
CA VAL A 134 -25.40 8.65 -21.44
C VAL A 134 -26.81 8.09 -21.61
N GLU A 135 -27.08 6.88 -21.13
CA GLU A 135 -28.33 6.15 -21.41
C GLU A 135 -29.39 6.41 -20.33
N PHE A 136 -28.98 6.45 -19.05
CA PHE A 136 -29.91 6.66 -17.95
C PHE A 136 -30.22 8.15 -17.72
N HIS A 137 -29.17 9.01 -17.65
CA HIS A 137 -29.36 10.46 -17.48
C HIS A 137 -29.60 11.23 -18.77
N GLY A 138 -29.22 10.65 -19.92
CA GLY A 138 -29.46 11.27 -21.22
C GLY A 138 -28.50 12.38 -21.60
N TYR A 139 -27.34 12.52 -20.92
CA TYR A 139 -26.35 13.55 -21.24
C TYR A 139 -25.77 13.34 -22.65
N ARG A 140 -25.58 14.43 -23.39
CA ARG A 140 -25.10 14.42 -24.78
C ARG A 140 -23.85 15.25 -24.98
N THR A 141 -23.70 16.35 -24.25
CA THR A 141 -22.51 17.22 -24.31
C THR A 141 -21.61 16.87 -23.15
N ILE A 142 -20.64 15.99 -23.39
CA ILE A 142 -19.84 15.37 -22.32
C ILE A 142 -18.35 15.66 -22.55
N ASN A 143 -17.67 16.15 -21.51
CA ASN A 143 -16.23 16.24 -21.49
C ASN A 143 -15.62 15.00 -20.82
N PHE A 144 -14.51 14.53 -21.35
CA PHE A 144 -13.73 13.46 -20.77
C PHE A 144 -12.46 14.01 -20.12
N MET A 145 -12.27 13.74 -18.81
CA MET A 145 -11.04 14.04 -18.10
C MET A 145 -10.20 12.78 -17.98
N GLY A 146 -9.27 12.59 -18.94
CA GLY A 146 -8.39 11.42 -19.03
C GLY A 146 -7.21 11.45 -18.06
N GLY A 147 -6.60 10.31 -17.90
CA GLY A 147 -5.33 10.15 -17.16
C GLY A 147 -4.14 10.65 -17.96
N MET A 148 -3.01 9.93 -17.90
CA MET A 148 -1.83 10.24 -18.72
C MET A 148 -2.05 9.78 -20.17
N PRO A 149 -1.73 10.62 -21.18
CA PRO A 149 -1.66 10.17 -22.56
C PRO A 149 -0.69 9.00 -22.71
N SER A 150 -1.04 8.03 -23.57
CA SER A 150 -0.26 6.79 -23.81
C SER A 150 -0.09 5.86 -22.60
N ASN A 151 -0.85 6.05 -21.55
CA ASN A 151 -0.97 5.07 -20.46
C ASN A 151 -2.12 4.11 -20.79
N ASP A 152 -1.88 2.81 -20.68
CA ASP A 152 -2.81 1.78 -21.12
C ASP A 152 -4.20 1.91 -20.46
N TYR A 153 -4.27 2.16 -19.15
CA TYR A 153 -5.53 2.37 -18.45
C TYR A 153 -6.27 3.65 -18.88
N SER A 154 -5.51 4.73 -19.15
CA SER A 154 -6.10 5.98 -19.66
C SER A 154 -6.66 5.81 -21.06
N GLU A 155 -5.92 5.15 -21.95
CA GLU A 155 -6.34 4.91 -23.33
C GLU A 155 -7.51 3.91 -23.39
N GLU A 156 -7.52 2.86 -22.56
CA GLU A 156 -8.64 1.93 -22.46
C GLU A 156 -9.93 2.65 -22.05
N ARG A 157 -9.88 3.49 -21.00
CA ARG A 157 -11.04 4.28 -20.55
C ARG A 157 -11.53 5.26 -21.62
N LEU A 158 -10.61 5.93 -22.32
CA LEU A 158 -10.96 6.80 -23.45
C LEU A 158 -11.60 6.01 -24.60
N GLN A 159 -11.11 4.80 -24.89
CA GLN A 159 -11.70 3.96 -25.93
C GLN A 159 -13.11 3.48 -25.54
N VAL A 160 -13.30 3.05 -24.29
CA VAL A 160 -14.61 2.69 -23.74
C VAL A 160 -15.59 3.87 -23.84
N PHE A 161 -15.14 5.07 -23.49
CA PHE A 161 -15.94 6.30 -23.62
C PHE A 161 -16.39 6.52 -25.08
N LYS A 162 -15.45 6.46 -26.05
CA LYS A 162 -15.76 6.59 -27.49
C LYS A 162 -16.77 5.55 -27.97
N ASP A 163 -16.60 4.30 -27.55
CA ASP A 163 -17.48 3.19 -27.95
C ASP A 163 -18.91 3.39 -27.45
N VAL A 164 -19.07 3.84 -26.20
CA VAL A 164 -20.42 4.12 -25.65
C VAL A 164 -21.07 5.31 -26.37
N LEU A 165 -20.33 6.40 -26.63
CA LEU A 165 -20.86 7.53 -27.41
C LEU A 165 -21.33 7.08 -28.79
N LYS A 166 -20.49 6.33 -29.52
CA LYS A 166 -20.82 5.80 -30.85
C LYS A 166 -22.07 4.92 -30.85
N ASN A 167 -22.18 4.02 -29.86
CA ASN A 167 -23.34 3.12 -29.75
C ASN A 167 -24.63 3.88 -29.41
N ASN A 168 -24.53 5.09 -28.88
CA ASN A 168 -25.66 5.96 -28.57
C ASN A 168 -25.87 7.10 -29.58
N ASN A 169 -25.25 7.02 -30.77
CA ASN A 169 -25.32 8.01 -31.85
C ASN A 169 -24.91 9.43 -31.38
N ILE A 170 -23.89 9.52 -30.54
CA ILE A 170 -23.28 10.78 -30.10
C ILE A 170 -21.93 10.88 -30.82
N ASP A 171 -21.69 11.99 -31.54
CA ASP A 171 -20.42 12.24 -32.19
C ASP A 171 -19.33 12.52 -31.18
N PHE A 172 -18.21 11.82 -31.31
CA PHE A 172 -17.04 12.06 -30.48
C PHE A 172 -16.32 13.35 -30.93
N ASP A 173 -16.19 14.30 -30.03
CA ASP A 173 -15.44 15.54 -30.25
C ASP A 173 -14.11 15.51 -29.50
N PRO A 174 -12.96 15.39 -30.20
CA PRO A 174 -11.65 15.37 -29.57
C PRO A 174 -11.31 16.66 -28.77
N SER A 175 -11.95 17.78 -29.09
CA SER A 175 -11.74 19.05 -28.37
C SER A 175 -12.31 19.05 -26.96
N ARG A 176 -13.14 18.04 -26.62
CA ARG A 176 -13.73 17.81 -25.30
C ARG A 176 -12.97 16.81 -24.45
N VAL A 177 -11.75 16.42 -24.86
CA VAL A 177 -10.88 15.53 -24.11
C VAL A 177 -9.79 16.37 -23.46
N TYR A 178 -9.69 16.26 -22.15
CA TYR A 178 -8.71 16.93 -21.31
C TYR A 178 -7.93 15.87 -20.53
N TYR A 179 -6.69 16.16 -20.12
CA TYR A 179 -5.83 15.19 -19.43
C TYR A 179 -5.38 15.77 -18.08
N GLY A 180 -5.86 15.17 -16.99
CA GLY A 180 -5.51 15.49 -15.60
C GLY A 180 -4.40 14.63 -15.03
N TYR A 181 -3.83 13.72 -15.84
CA TYR A 181 -2.67 12.87 -15.48
C TYR A 181 -2.86 12.04 -14.21
N PHE A 182 -4.10 11.77 -13.80
CA PHE A 182 -4.50 11.11 -12.56
C PHE A 182 -4.22 11.90 -11.26
N TRP A 183 -3.73 13.13 -11.34
CA TRP A 183 -3.27 13.91 -10.19
C TRP A 183 -3.98 15.26 -10.07
N GLU A 184 -3.94 15.83 -8.85
CA GLU A 184 -4.61 17.10 -8.51
C GLU A 184 -4.13 18.28 -9.34
N ASN A 185 -2.84 18.60 -9.27
CA ASN A 185 -2.30 19.80 -9.96
C ASN A 185 -2.50 19.79 -11.48
N PRO A 186 -2.20 18.69 -12.22
CA PRO A 186 -2.50 18.64 -13.65
C PRO A 186 -3.98 18.76 -13.97
N THR A 187 -4.86 18.25 -13.09
CA THR A 187 -6.31 18.39 -13.27
C THR A 187 -6.76 19.84 -13.18
N ILE A 188 -6.21 20.63 -12.24
CA ILE A 188 -6.47 22.08 -12.16
C ILE A 188 -6.07 22.76 -13.46
N VAL A 189 -4.88 22.47 -13.99
CA VAL A 189 -4.41 23.02 -15.28
C VAL A 189 -5.33 22.62 -16.44
N ALA A 190 -5.82 21.38 -16.46
CA ALA A 190 -6.76 20.90 -17.47
C ALA A 190 -8.11 21.63 -17.36
N MET A 191 -8.59 21.92 -16.16
CA MET A 191 -9.80 22.72 -15.93
C MET A 191 -9.62 24.17 -16.37
N ASP A 192 -8.48 24.81 -16.06
CA ASP A 192 -8.17 26.15 -16.55
C ASP A 192 -8.20 26.21 -18.09
N LYS A 193 -7.63 25.20 -18.73
CA LYS A 193 -7.68 25.06 -20.20
C LYS A 193 -9.10 24.90 -20.70
N MET A 194 -9.92 24.05 -20.06
CA MET A 194 -11.33 23.84 -20.44
C MET A 194 -12.12 25.16 -20.45
N PHE A 195 -11.90 26.02 -19.46
CA PHE A 195 -12.55 27.33 -19.41
C PHE A 195 -12.00 28.32 -20.44
N ALA A 196 -10.70 28.22 -20.76
CA ALA A 196 -10.05 29.10 -21.75
C ALA A 196 -10.40 28.74 -23.21
N ASP A 197 -10.69 27.48 -23.51
CA ASP A 197 -11.00 26.99 -24.87
C ASP A 197 -12.32 27.55 -25.43
N GLY A 198 -13.18 28.16 -24.60
CA GLY A 198 -14.41 28.86 -24.99
C GLY A 198 -15.50 27.95 -25.56
N LEU A 199 -15.42 26.65 -25.34
CA LEU A 199 -16.47 25.70 -25.69
C LEU A 199 -17.69 25.89 -24.78
N SER A 200 -18.87 25.49 -25.28
CA SER A 200 -20.06 25.41 -24.42
C SER A 200 -19.80 24.51 -23.21
N MET A 201 -20.29 24.92 -22.06
CA MET A 201 -20.19 24.11 -20.84
C MET A 201 -20.82 22.72 -21.08
N PRO A 202 -20.18 21.63 -20.62
CA PRO A 202 -20.71 20.30 -20.77
C PRO A 202 -21.88 20.04 -19.81
N GLU A 203 -22.77 19.14 -20.17
CA GLU A 203 -23.80 18.62 -19.26
C GLU A 203 -23.17 17.67 -18.21
N ALA A 204 -22.08 17.01 -18.58
CA ALA A 204 -21.37 16.11 -17.69
C ALA A 204 -19.84 16.09 -17.97
N ILE A 205 -19.07 15.80 -16.93
CA ILE A 205 -17.64 15.49 -17.04
C ILE A 205 -17.41 14.10 -16.47
N ILE A 206 -16.90 13.20 -17.31
CA ILE A 206 -16.53 11.84 -16.92
C ILE A 206 -15.03 11.82 -16.69
N CYS A 207 -14.62 11.56 -15.45
CA CYS A 207 -13.22 11.52 -15.05
C CYS A 207 -12.72 10.08 -15.05
N ALA A 208 -11.47 9.90 -15.51
CA ALA A 208 -10.84 8.59 -15.53
C ALA A 208 -10.50 8.07 -14.12
N ASN A 209 -10.47 8.94 -13.08
CA ASN A 209 -10.39 8.49 -11.70
C ASN A 209 -11.07 9.48 -10.72
N ASP A 210 -11.23 9.03 -9.46
CA ASP A 210 -11.87 9.81 -8.39
C ASP A 210 -11.02 10.98 -7.92
N ALA A 211 -9.69 10.84 -7.91
CA ALA A 211 -8.81 11.94 -7.52
C ALA A 211 -9.02 13.17 -8.41
N MET A 212 -9.12 12.97 -9.72
CA MET A 212 -9.46 14.04 -10.67
C MET A 212 -10.90 14.50 -10.50
N ALA A 213 -11.86 13.59 -10.30
CA ALA A 213 -13.28 13.95 -10.13
C ALA A 213 -13.51 14.85 -8.92
N ILE A 214 -12.86 14.59 -7.80
CA ILE A 214 -12.91 15.44 -6.59
C ILE A 214 -12.36 16.84 -6.89
N VAL A 215 -11.23 16.93 -7.60
CA VAL A 215 -10.66 18.22 -8.00
C VAL A 215 -11.60 18.99 -8.92
N VAL A 216 -12.19 18.30 -9.90
CA VAL A 216 -13.20 18.90 -10.82
C VAL A 216 -14.41 19.43 -10.04
N CYS A 217 -14.92 18.64 -9.07
CA CYS A 217 -16.02 19.09 -8.20
C CYS A 217 -15.65 20.38 -7.45
N ASN A 218 -14.53 20.40 -6.75
CA ASN A 218 -14.07 21.54 -5.96
C ASN A 218 -13.87 22.77 -6.87
N TYR A 219 -13.19 22.61 -8.00
CA TYR A 219 -12.91 23.66 -8.96
C TYR A 219 -14.18 24.34 -9.50
N LEU A 220 -15.21 23.54 -9.83
CA LEU A 220 -16.49 24.03 -10.32
C LEU A 220 -17.30 24.73 -9.22
N GLN A 221 -17.35 24.14 -8.01
CA GLN A 221 -18.09 24.71 -6.88
C GLN A 221 -17.49 26.05 -6.42
N GLU A 222 -16.17 26.22 -6.42
CA GLU A 222 -15.49 27.49 -6.13
C GLU A 222 -15.88 28.60 -7.12
N ARG A 223 -16.30 28.22 -8.33
CA ARG A 223 -16.79 29.15 -9.39
C ARG A 223 -18.30 29.29 -9.43
N GLY A 224 -19.00 28.69 -8.45
CA GLY A 224 -20.46 28.86 -8.26
C GLY A 224 -21.30 27.86 -9.06
N TYR A 225 -20.72 26.87 -9.73
CA TYR A 225 -21.49 25.81 -10.40
C TYR A 225 -22.03 24.81 -9.38
N ARG A 226 -23.24 24.36 -9.59
CA ARG A 226 -23.89 23.34 -8.77
C ARG A 226 -23.70 21.97 -9.40
N ILE A 227 -23.37 21.00 -8.61
CA ILE A 227 -23.22 19.59 -9.01
C ILE A 227 -24.32 18.79 -8.31
N PRO A 228 -25.18 18.08 -9.03
CA PRO A 228 -25.18 17.84 -10.48
C PRO A 228 -26.02 18.84 -11.29
N GLU A 229 -26.69 19.83 -10.69
CA GLU A 229 -27.75 20.62 -11.30
C GLU A 229 -27.28 21.40 -12.54
N ASP A 230 -26.02 21.89 -12.55
CA ASP A 230 -25.46 22.61 -13.68
C ASP A 230 -24.52 21.71 -14.51
N ILE A 231 -23.74 20.83 -13.86
CA ILE A 231 -22.79 19.91 -14.47
C ILE A 231 -22.74 18.61 -13.66
N ALA A 232 -23.01 17.48 -14.27
CA ALA A 232 -22.87 16.18 -13.62
C ALA A 232 -21.41 15.66 -13.67
N ILE A 233 -21.00 14.93 -12.65
CA ILE A 233 -19.62 14.40 -12.54
C ILE A 233 -19.67 12.90 -12.24
N SER A 234 -18.73 12.15 -12.83
CA SER A 234 -18.44 10.77 -12.41
C SER A 234 -16.93 10.57 -12.29
N GLY A 235 -16.54 9.66 -11.42
CA GLY A 235 -15.16 9.23 -11.20
C GLY A 235 -14.98 7.74 -11.48
N PHE A 236 -13.87 7.20 -10.95
CA PHE A 236 -13.49 5.79 -11.01
C PHE A 236 -12.45 5.52 -9.91
N ASP A 237 -12.38 4.35 -9.33
CA ASP A 237 -11.50 3.76 -8.32
C ASP A 237 -12.17 3.54 -6.96
N GLY A 238 -13.23 4.27 -6.58
CA GLY A 238 -13.93 4.12 -5.30
C GLY A 238 -13.02 4.43 -4.09
N ILE A 239 -12.21 5.49 -4.19
CA ILE A 239 -11.30 5.87 -3.11
C ILE A 239 -12.06 6.38 -1.88
N ASP A 240 -11.51 6.18 -0.67
CA ASP A 240 -12.22 6.58 0.57
C ASP A 240 -12.55 8.07 0.65
N LYS A 241 -11.75 8.92 0.01
CA LYS A 241 -11.98 10.38 -0.05
C LYS A 241 -13.27 10.76 -0.76
N GLU A 242 -13.78 9.94 -1.68
CA GLU A 242 -15.03 10.20 -2.39
C GLU A 242 -16.23 10.28 -1.44
N ARG A 243 -16.19 9.56 -0.32
CA ARG A 243 -17.25 9.56 0.71
C ARG A 243 -17.47 10.94 1.32
N TYR A 244 -16.41 11.75 1.38
CA TYR A 244 -16.45 13.10 1.93
C TYR A 244 -16.68 14.17 0.86
N ASN A 245 -16.66 13.79 -0.42
CA ASN A 245 -17.00 14.70 -1.52
C ASN A 245 -18.47 15.09 -1.46
N ARG A 246 -18.79 16.34 -1.77
CA ARG A 246 -20.18 16.82 -1.82
C ARG A 246 -20.44 17.52 -3.16
N PRO A 247 -21.37 16.94 -3.93
CA PRO A 247 -22.12 15.69 -3.72
C PRO A 247 -21.22 14.44 -3.81
N ARG A 248 -21.64 13.34 -3.18
CA ARG A 248 -20.94 12.05 -3.27
C ARG A 248 -20.81 11.61 -4.72
N LEU A 249 -19.63 11.09 -5.09
CA LEU A 249 -19.35 10.67 -6.48
C LEU A 249 -20.10 9.40 -6.88
N THR A 250 -20.55 9.39 -8.14
CA THR A 250 -20.81 8.15 -8.87
C THR A 250 -19.48 7.64 -9.40
N THR A 251 -19.08 6.43 -9.01
CA THR A 251 -17.76 5.87 -9.29
C THR A 251 -17.80 4.35 -9.46
N GLY A 252 -16.76 3.79 -10.09
CA GLY A 252 -16.53 2.34 -10.09
C GLY A 252 -15.76 1.94 -8.84
N ILE A 253 -16.15 0.84 -8.22
CA ILE A 253 -15.49 0.32 -7.01
C ILE A 253 -14.90 -1.07 -7.28
N TYR A 254 -13.72 -1.31 -6.74
CA TYR A 254 -13.08 -2.62 -6.79
C TYR A 254 -13.80 -3.61 -5.89
N ASN A 255 -14.15 -4.76 -6.44
CA ASN A 255 -14.78 -5.83 -5.67
C ASN A 255 -13.72 -6.64 -4.90
N VAL A 256 -13.20 -6.02 -3.83
CA VAL A 256 -12.20 -6.65 -2.95
C VAL A 256 -12.74 -7.90 -2.28
N ASP A 257 -14.05 -7.96 -2.02
CA ASP A 257 -14.71 -9.13 -1.44
C ASP A 257 -14.60 -10.34 -2.36
N GLU A 258 -14.83 -10.14 -3.64
CA GLU A 258 -14.74 -11.19 -4.66
C GLU A 258 -13.29 -11.61 -4.89
N LEU A 259 -12.34 -10.64 -4.97
CA LEU A 259 -10.92 -10.92 -5.06
C LEU A 259 -10.47 -11.87 -3.93
N VAL A 260 -10.74 -11.49 -2.70
CA VAL A 260 -10.29 -12.25 -1.52
C VAL A 260 -10.96 -13.62 -1.45
N ARG A 261 -12.25 -13.71 -1.81
CA ARG A 261 -12.99 -14.98 -1.91
C ARG A 261 -12.34 -15.91 -2.93
N ILE A 262 -12.05 -15.44 -4.14
CA ILE A 262 -11.44 -16.23 -5.21
C ILE A 262 -10.05 -16.73 -4.75
N ILE A 263 -9.22 -15.86 -4.18
CA ILE A 263 -7.89 -16.22 -3.67
C ILE A 263 -7.99 -17.38 -2.67
N PHE A 264 -8.81 -17.23 -1.63
CA PHE A 264 -8.93 -18.26 -0.60
C PHE A 264 -9.60 -19.55 -1.12
N ASP A 265 -10.56 -19.45 -2.04
CA ASP A 265 -11.18 -20.61 -2.66
C ASP A 265 -10.16 -21.43 -3.46
N ILE A 266 -9.30 -20.77 -4.27
CA ILE A 266 -8.22 -21.42 -5.02
C ILE A 266 -7.23 -22.12 -4.07
N ILE A 267 -6.79 -21.39 -3.03
CA ILE A 267 -5.83 -21.93 -2.07
C ILE A 267 -6.43 -23.13 -1.32
N ASN A 268 -7.70 -23.05 -0.93
CA ASN A 268 -8.36 -24.06 -0.10
C ASN A 268 -8.66 -25.34 -0.87
N ARG A 269 -9.22 -25.23 -2.08
CA ARG A 269 -9.51 -26.40 -2.92
C ARG A 269 -8.26 -27.03 -3.54
N GLY A 270 -7.13 -26.32 -3.49
CA GLY A 270 -5.90 -26.65 -4.20
C GLY A 270 -5.91 -26.15 -5.64
N VAL A 271 -4.74 -25.78 -6.10
CA VAL A 271 -4.48 -25.28 -7.45
C VAL A 271 -4.70 -26.39 -8.49
N ARG A 272 -5.29 -26.06 -9.63
CA ARG A 272 -5.55 -26.95 -10.77
C ARG A 272 -4.84 -26.44 -12.00
N ASP A 273 -4.52 -27.31 -12.95
CA ASP A 273 -3.89 -26.92 -14.21
C ASP A 273 -4.72 -25.92 -15.02
N GLU A 274 -6.05 -25.96 -14.87
CA GLU A 274 -6.97 -25.01 -15.53
C GLU A 274 -6.85 -23.59 -15.00
N ASP A 275 -6.44 -23.40 -13.74
CA ASP A 275 -6.26 -22.06 -13.13
C ASP A 275 -5.12 -21.26 -13.78
N HIS A 276 -4.19 -21.94 -14.49
CA HIS A 276 -3.07 -21.31 -15.19
C HIS A 276 -3.35 -21.01 -16.66
N LYS A 277 -4.50 -21.43 -17.21
CA LYS A 277 -4.78 -21.34 -18.65
C LYS A 277 -5.25 -19.96 -19.08
N GLU A 278 -6.04 -19.33 -18.25
CA GLU A 278 -6.70 -18.05 -18.57
C GLU A 278 -6.60 -17.10 -17.37
N VAL A 279 -6.69 -15.81 -17.65
CA VAL A 279 -6.82 -14.78 -16.59
C VAL A 279 -8.23 -14.90 -16.01
N ILE A 280 -8.32 -15.05 -14.69
CA ILE A 280 -9.59 -15.13 -13.98
C ILE A 280 -10.11 -13.71 -13.74
N PRO A 281 -11.23 -13.29 -14.34
CA PRO A 281 -11.74 -11.94 -14.16
C PRO A 281 -12.39 -11.75 -12.79
N ILE A 282 -12.21 -10.56 -12.21
CA ILE A 282 -12.88 -10.09 -11.01
C ILE A 282 -13.80 -8.95 -11.46
N TYR A 283 -15.12 -9.17 -11.32
CA TYR A 283 -16.09 -8.18 -11.73
C TYR A 283 -16.25 -7.11 -10.67
N ASN A 284 -16.08 -5.87 -11.09
CA ASN A 284 -16.23 -4.67 -10.29
C ASN A 284 -17.67 -4.18 -10.30
N ASP A 285 -18.02 -3.31 -9.35
CA ASP A 285 -19.36 -2.75 -9.20
C ASP A 285 -19.34 -1.22 -9.41
N ILE A 286 -20.51 -0.68 -9.76
CA ILE A 286 -20.73 0.76 -9.81
C ILE A 286 -21.37 1.25 -8.50
N GLN A 287 -20.81 2.27 -7.91
CA GLN A 287 -21.39 2.97 -6.77
C GLN A 287 -22.06 4.23 -7.28
N ILE A 288 -23.38 4.28 -7.14
CA ILE A 288 -24.15 5.45 -7.53
C ILE A 288 -24.12 6.48 -6.38
N GLY A 289 -23.67 7.68 -6.72
CA GLY A 289 -23.70 8.84 -5.85
C GLY A 289 -24.57 9.95 -6.46
N ARG A 290 -24.71 11.08 -5.76
CA ARG A 290 -25.51 12.21 -6.21
C ARG A 290 -24.87 13.01 -7.34
N SER A 291 -23.57 12.90 -7.53
CA SER A 291 -22.82 13.72 -8.50
C SER A 291 -23.24 13.52 -9.96
N CYS A 292 -23.87 12.41 -10.29
CA CYS A 292 -24.43 12.14 -11.63
C CYS A 292 -25.85 12.64 -11.82
N GLY A 293 -26.56 13.03 -10.76
CA GLY A 293 -27.98 13.42 -10.80
C GLY A 293 -28.93 12.42 -10.16
N CYS A 294 -28.46 11.25 -9.72
CA CYS A 294 -29.25 10.33 -8.94
C CYS A 294 -29.51 10.84 -7.51
N MET A 295 -30.59 10.35 -6.89
CA MET A 295 -30.82 10.60 -5.47
C MET A 295 -29.86 9.76 -4.64
N ASP A 296 -29.19 10.38 -3.69
CA ASP A 296 -28.38 9.66 -2.69
C ASP A 296 -29.34 8.97 -1.71
N LEU A 297 -29.26 7.65 -1.65
CA LEU A 297 -30.10 6.85 -0.72
C LEU A 297 -29.50 6.81 0.69
N GLU A 298 -28.25 7.23 0.86
CA GLU A 298 -27.63 7.33 2.18
C GLU A 298 -27.99 8.69 2.83
N THR A 299 -28.87 8.64 3.82
CA THR A 299 -29.09 9.76 4.74
C THR A 299 -27.88 9.91 5.65
N MET A 300 -26.87 10.62 5.15
CA MET A 300 -25.63 10.86 5.91
C MET A 300 -25.89 11.82 7.06
N ASN A 301 -25.49 11.42 8.26
CA ASN A 301 -25.42 12.34 9.39
C ASN A 301 -24.14 13.17 9.29
N VAL A 302 -24.18 14.27 8.53
CA VAL A 302 -23.05 15.19 8.29
C VAL A 302 -22.37 15.60 9.60
N ALA A 303 -23.13 15.76 10.68
CA ALA A 303 -22.57 16.15 11.97
C ALA A 303 -21.69 15.03 12.57
N SER A 304 -22.09 13.76 12.45
CA SER A 304 -21.29 12.63 12.96
C SER A 304 -20.01 12.45 12.15
N GLU A 305 -20.07 12.65 10.84
CA GLU A 305 -18.89 12.58 9.96
C GLU A 305 -17.90 13.72 10.21
N MET A 306 -18.39 14.95 10.40
CA MET A 306 -17.53 16.07 10.76
C MET A 306 -16.82 15.82 12.11
N ILE A 307 -17.52 15.20 13.08
CA ILE A 307 -16.92 14.84 14.37
C ILE A 307 -15.84 13.77 14.16
N GLN A 308 -16.10 12.76 13.32
CA GLN A 308 -15.13 11.72 13.00
C GLN A 308 -13.91 12.29 12.29
N LEU A 309 -14.08 13.09 11.24
CA LEU A 309 -13.00 13.75 10.51
C LEU A 309 -12.15 14.64 11.43
N LYS A 310 -12.80 15.42 12.31
CA LYS A 310 -12.09 16.24 13.29
C LYS A 310 -11.28 15.38 14.27
N SER A 311 -11.85 14.25 14.69
CA SER A 311 -11.15 13.28 15.56
C SER A 311 -9.92 12.69 14.87
N GLU A 312 -10.06 12.27 13.61
CA GLU A 312 -8.97 11.73 12.80
C GLU A 312 -7.87 12.76 12.54
N LEU A 313 -8.25 13.98 12.17
CA LEU A 313 -7.30 15.09 11.99
C LEU A 313 -6.52 15.38 13.28
N ASN A 314 -7.20 15.43 14.43
CA ASN A 314 -6.54 15.65 15.71
C ASN A 314 -5.58 14.52 16.07
N LYS A 315 -5.93 13.26 15.76
CA LYS A 315 -5.02 12.11 15.94
C LYS A 315 -3.78 12.25 15.05
N GLN A 316 -3.96 12.63 13.78
CA GLN A 316 -2.85 12.83 12.85
C GLN A 316 -1.91 13.94 13.31
N LEU A 317 -2.45 15.10 13.70
CA LEU A 317 -1.65 16.23 14.19
C LEU A 317 -0.87 15.89 15.46
N LYS A 318 -1.51 15.20 16.41
CA LYS A 318 -0.83 14.72 17.62
C LYS A 318 0.29 13.76 17.28
N TYR A 319 0.02 12.77 16.44
CA TYR A 319 1.02 11.79 16.03
C TYR A 319 2.21 12.43 15.30
N GLN A 320 1.95 13.41 14.43
CA GLN A 320 3.01 14.17 13.78
C GLN A 320 3.93 14.87 14.81
N SER A 321 3.34 15.42 15.86
CA SER A 321 4.09 16.02 16.96
C SER A 321 4.92 14.97 17.71
N ASP A 322 4.33 13.81 18.01
CA ASP A 322 5.01 12.71 18.72
C ASP A 322 6.21 12.18 17.89
N VAL A 323 6.04 12.03 16.57
CA VAL A 323 7.12 11.63 15.66
C VAL A 323 8.24 12.67 15.59
N ASN A 324 7.91 13.95 15.53
CA ASN A 324 8.91 15.02 15.52
C ASN A 324 9.72 15.00 16.84
N GLN A 325 9.05 14.76 17.96
CA GLN A 325 9.71 14.61 19.26
C GLN A 325 10.60 13.37 19.32
N MET A 326 10.13 12.23 18.76
CA MET A 326 10.92 11.02 18.62
C MET A 326 12.23 11.29 17.87
N VAL A 327 12.14 11.93 16.69
CA VAL A 327 13.32 12.26 15.86
C VAL A 327 14.28 13.16 16.63
N ALA A 328 13.78 14.19 17.32
CA ALA A 328 14.61 15.09 18.09
C ALA A 328 15.30 14.40 19.27
N ASN A 329 14.60 13.57 20.02
CA ASN A 329 15.14 12.90 21.21
C ASN A 329 16.09 11.76 20.84
N LEU A 330 15.65 10.85 19.97
CA LEU A 330 16.43 9.67 19.59
C LEU A 330 17.58 10.03 18.62
N GLY A 331 17.42 11.08 17.80
CA GLY A 331 18.49 11.58 16.95
C GLY A 331 19.68 12.12 17.70
N ASN A 332 19.49 12.59 18.95
CA ASN A 332 20.54 13.10 19.83
C ASN A 332 21.08 12.06 20.84
N ALA A 333 20.61 10.81 20.80
CA ALA A 333 21.10 9.76 21.68
C ALA A 333 22.61 9.50 21.46
N GLU A 334 23.35 9.19 22.49
CA GLU A 334 24.80 8.97 22.39
C GLU A 334 25.13 7.60 21.77
N ARG A 335 24.27 6.60 21.99
CA ARG A 335 24.49 5.23 21.53
C ARG A 335 23.24 4.67 20.88
N LEU A 336 23.43 3.79 19.91
CA LEU A 336 22.33 3.09 19.25
C LEU A 336 21.53 2.21 20.23
N THR A 337 22.17 1.65 21.25
CA THR A 337 21.51 0.90 22.32
C THR A 337 20.51 1.74 23.12
N ASP A 338 20.81 3.03 23.30
CA ASP A 338 19.91 3.97 23.99
C ASP A 338 18.70 4.29 23.12
N VAL A 339 18.91 4.43 21.80
CA VAL A 339 17.80 4.53 20.83
C VAL A 339 16.88 3.33 20.95
N MET A 340 17.45 2.10 20.94
CA MET A 340 16.64 0.86 20.96
C MET A 340 15.85 0.69 22.25
N SER A 341 16.41 1.11 23.41
CA SER A 341 15.70 1.02 24.68
C SER A 341 14.58 2.06 24.83
N SER A 342 14.69 3.20 24.16
CA SER A 342 13.71 4.28 24.24
C SER A 342 12.62 4.23 23.14
N ILE A 343 12.79 3.41 22.09
CA ILE A 343 11.81 3.26 21.00
C ILE A 343 10.39 2.94 21.51
N PRO A 344 10.20 2.03 22.48
CA PRO A 344 8.85 1.66 22.95
C PRO A 344 8.01 2.85 23.42
N GLU A 345 8.64 3.89 23.96
CA GLU A 345 7.94 5.11 24.41
C GLU A 345 7.16 5.80 23.28
N TYR A 346 7.63 5.64 22.02
CA TYR A 346 7.02 6.26 20.81
C TYR A 346 6.13 5.31 20.03
N MET A 347 6.06 4.03 20.40
CA MET A 347 5.31 3.02 19.69
C MET A 347 3.83 2.91 20.13
N GLY A 348 3.45 3.56 21.23
CA GLY A 348 2.08 3.51 21.75
C GLY A 348 0.97 3.79 20.72
N PRO A 349 1.10 4.81 19.86
CA PRO A 349 0.12 5.10 18.81
C PRO A 349 -0.03 3.98 17.77
N LEU A 350 0.97 3.13 17.58
CA LEU A 350 0.95 2.01 16.62
C LEU A 350 0.00 0.89 17.05
N LYS A 351 -0.32 0.79 18.36
CA LYS A 351 -1.19 -0.25 18.92
C LYS A 351 -0.78 -1.66 18.50
N TYR A 352 0.53 -1.90 18.43
CA TYR A 352 1.09 -3.23 18.17
C TYR A 352 0.81 -4.17 19.35
N LYS A 353 0.81 -5.47 19.10
CA LYS A 353 0.87 -6.51 20.13
C LYS A 353 2.31 -6.92 20.36
N ASP A 354 2.98 -7.33 19.28
CA ASP A 354 4.37 -7.69 19.25
C ASP A 354 5.08 -6.98 18.11
N PHE A 355 6.30 -6.57 18.35
CA PHE A 355 7.18 -5.96 17.36
C PHE A 355 8.57 -6.59 17.46
N TRP A 356 8.99 -7.27 16.40
CA TRP A 356 10.33 -7.83 16.28
C TRP A 356 11.16 -6.94 15.34
N LEU A 357 12.30 -6.49 15.86
CA LEU A 357 13.33 -5.85 15.06
C LEU A 357 14.40 -6.90 14.77
N CYS A 358 14.50 -7.35 13.53
CA CYS A 358 15.51 -8.28 13.06
C CYS A 358 16.59 -7.52 12.30
N ALA A 359 17.70 -7.27 12.95
CA ALA A 359 18.76 -6.39 12.46
C ALA A 359 20.01 -7.17 12.04
N ASN A 360 20.69 -6.69 11.01
CA ASN A 360 22.00 -7.23 10.63
C ASN A 360 22.99 -7.12 11.80
N GLU A 361 23.81 -8.14 12.01
CA GLU A 361 24.78 -8.20 13.14
C GLU A 361 25.68 -6.96 13.20
N ASP A 362 26.05 -6.39 12.05
CA ASP A 362 26.90 -5.21 11.95
C ASP A 362 26.19 -3.89 12.32
N LEU A 363 24.88 -3.91 12.56
CA LEU A 363 24.13 -2.73 12.96
C LEU A 363 24.49 -2.30 14.39
N PHE A 364 24.67 -3.26 15.30
CA PHE A 364 24.95 -3.03 16.71
C PHE A 364 26.42 -3.17 17.08
N GLU A 365 27.28 -3.64 16.16
CA GLU A 365 28.71 -3.71 16.43
C GLU A 365 29.28 -2.29 16.60
N GLU A 366 29.64 -1.97 17.82
CA GLU A 366 30.60 -0.91 18.13
C GLU A 366 31.97 -1.41 17.68
N GLY A 367 32.27 -1.22 16.37
CA GLY A 367 33.50 -1.74 15.79
C GLY A 367 34.71 -1.20 16.57
N GLU A 368 35.64 -2.10 16.95
CA GLU A 368 36.97 -1.74 17.44
C GLU A 368 37.57 -0.63 16.56
N ILE A 369 38.13 0.39 17.19
CA ILE A 369 38.80 1.52 16.52
C ILE A 369 39.97 0.96 15.69
N SER A 370 39.68 0.60 14.45
CA SER A 370 40.75 0.28 13.49
C SER A 370 41.39 1.61 13.07
N LEU A 371 42.59 1.87 13.58
CA LEU A 371 43.43 3.06 13.29
C LEU A 371 43.89 3.19 11.84
N LYS A 372 43.31 2.44 10.90
CA LYS A 372 43.62 2.58 9.48
C LYS A 372 42.57 3.48 8.81
N PRO A 373 42.96 4.65 8.28
CA PRO A 373 42.06 5.49 7.49
C PRO A 373 41.65 4.76 6.21
N LYS A 374 40.44 4.21 6.18
CA LYS A 374 39.83 3.80 4.93
C LYS A 374 39.03 4.96 4.39
N ASN A 375 39.40 5.44 3.20
CA ASN A 375 38.70 6.41 2.37
C ASN A 375 37.31 5.92 1.98
N SER A 376 36.37 5.89 2.90
CA SER A 376 34.94 5.77 2.57
C SER A 376 34.12 6.07 3.80
N GLY A 377 33.15 6.95 3.67
CA GLY A 377 32.08 7.11 4.67
C GLY A 377 31.46 5.74 4.99
N TYR A 378 31.02 5.56 6.24
CA TYR A 378 30.42 4.28 6.63
C TYR A 378 29.25 3.97 5.70
N MET A 379 29.41 2.90 5.00
CA MET A 379 28.36 2.24 4.31
C MET A 379 28.25 0.85 4.94
N PRO A 380 27.08 0.29 5.30
CA PRO A 380 26.99 -1.09 5.72
C PRO A 380 27.86 -1.95 4.80
N LYS A 381 28.71 -2.82 5.36
CA LYS A 381 29.63 -3.64 4.55
C LYS A 381 28.91 -4.53 3.56
N ASN A 382 27.67 -4.91 3.91
CA ASN A 382 26.83 -5.79 3.11
C ASN A 382 25.69 -5.01 2.45
N GLN A 383 25.47 -5.21 1.16
CA GLN A 383 24.27 -4.74 0.48
C GLN A 383 23.05 -5.62 0.79
N ASN A 384 23.28 -6.81 1.37
CA ASN A 384 22.30 -7.86 1.64
C ASN A 384 22.20 -8.12 3.15
N TYR A 385 21.20 -8.92 3.53
CA TYR A 385 21.06 -9.44 4.88
C TYR A 385 22.26 -10.29 5.28
N THR A 386 22.64 -10.22 6.55
CA THR A 386 23.63 -11.11 7.14
C THR A 386 23.03 -12.51 7.33
N LYS A 387 23.88 -13.55 7.39
CA LYS A 387 23.40 -14.96 7.58
C LYS A 387 22.70 -15.17 8.92
N VAL A 388 23.05 -14.37 9.90
CA VAL A 388 22.47 -14.34 11.25
C VAL A 388 22.03 -12.92 11.50
N LEU A 389 20.88 -12.75 12.14
CA LEU A 389 20.31 -11.47 12.53
C LEU A 389 20.19 -11.40 14.04
N ASP A 390 20.48 -10.24 14.59
CA ASP A 390 20.13 -9.91 15.97
C ASP A 390 18.66 -9.55 16.05
N VAL A 391 17.95 -10.11 17.05
CA VAL A 391 16.51 -9.87 17.25
C VAL A 391 16.27 -9.14 18.55
N LEU A 392 15.56 -8.02 18.46
CA LEU A 392 14.95 -7.35 19.60
C LEU A 392 13.43 -7.55 19.53
N HIS A 393 12.84 -8.01 20.61
CA HIS A 393 11.39 -8.25 20.69
C HIS A 393 10.79 -7.27 21.71
N TYR A 394 9.81 -6.51 21.26
CA TYR A 394 9.02 -5.59 22.08
C TYR A 394 7.61 -6.13 22.16
N HIS A 395 7.14 -6.38 23.37
CA HIS A 395 5.77 -6.83 23.65
C HIS A 395 5.00 -5.71 24.33
N ASN A 396 3.77 -5.46 23.90
CA ASN A 396 2.93 -4.41 24.43
C ASN A 396 1.79 -5.02 25.26
N GLU A 397 1.99 -5.16 26.56
CA GLU A 397 0.93 -5.51 27.49
C GLU A 397 0.31 -4.25 28.10
N PRO A 398 -1.04 -4.18 28.25
CA PRO A 398 -1.75 -2.97 28.68
C PRO A 398 -1.46 -2.50 30.11
N LEU A 399 -0.74 -3.26 30.93
CA LEU A 399 -0.52 -3.03 32.37
C LEU A 399 0.94 -3.05 32.81
N GLU A 400 1.90 -3.29 31.92
CA GLU A 400 3.32 -3.33 32.24
C GLU A 400 4.10 -2.28 31.45
N GLU A 401 5.17 -1.75 32.02
CA GLU A 401 6.10 -0.91 31.27
C GLU A 401 6.67 -1.74 30.12
N PRO A 402 6.79 -1.17 28.90
CA PRO A 402 7.28 -1.92 27.76
C PRO A 402 8.71 -2.40 28.03
N GLU A 403 8.86 -3.67 28.33
CA GLU A 403 10.17 -4.29 28.49
C GLU A 403 10.74 -4.69 27.13
N VAL A 404 12.03 -4.43 26.93
CA VAL A 404 12.82 -5.04 25.86
C VAL A 404 13.02 -6.52 26.21
N ASN A 405 12.03 -7.34 25.91
CA ASN A 405 12.04 -8.77 26.20
C ASN A 405 12.82 -9.51 25.12
N ASN A 406 14.00 -10.01 25.49
CA ASN A 406 14.87 -10.92 24.76
C ASN A 406 15.67 -10.36 23.58
N LYS A 407 16.97 -10.21 23.78
CA LYS A 407 17.98 -10.24 22.72
C LYS A 407 18.18 -11.70 22.29
N GLY A 408 17.89 -12.01 21.04
CA GLY A 408 18.08 -13.33 20.45
C GLY A 408 18.80 -13.23 19.10
N LYS A 409 19.16 -14.37 18.54
CA LYS A 409 19.69 -14.46 17.18
C LYS A 409 18.89 -15.47 16.38
N ILE A 410 18.64 -15.14 15.11
CA ILE A 410 18.00 -16.06 14.16
C ILE A 410 18.85 -16.19 12.90
N LYS A 411 18.67 -17.30 12.18
CA LYS A 411 19.20 -17.41 10.83
C LYS A 411 18.33 -16.60 9.86
N PHE A 412 18.97 -15.93 8.91
CA PHE A 412 18.23 -15.32 7.82
C PHE A 412 17.41 -16.40 7.09
N GLY A 413 16.10 -16.14 6.93
CA GLY A 413 15.13 -17.09 6.39
C GLY A 413 14.14 -17.63 7.43
N ASP A 414 14.45 -17.59 8.72
CA ASP A 414 13.52 -18.02 9.79
C ASP A 414 12.45 -16.97 10.12
N LEU A 415 12.52 -15.79 9.54
CA LEU A 415 11.71 -14.59 9.68
C LEU A 415 11.71 -14.03 11.12
N ILE A 416 11.22 -14.76 12.11
CA ILE A 416 11.25 -14.43 13.54
C ILE A 416 11.47 -15.71 14.37
N PRO A 417 11.92 -15.59 15.63
CA PRO A 417 12.00 -16.75 16.52
C PRO A 417 10.63 -17.42 16.68
N ASN A 418 10.59 -18.73 16.59
CA ASN A 418 9.38 -19.53 16.81
C ASN A 418 8.16 -19.10 15.95
N LEU A 419 8.39 -18.72 14.69
CA LEU A 419 7.36 -18.24 13.76
C LEU A 419 6.04 -19.02 13.82
N ASN A 420 6.09 -20.35 13.86
CA ASN A 420 4.87 -21.17 13.91
C ASN A 420 4.06 -20.94 15.20
N GLN A 421 4.71 -20.78 16.36
CA GLN A 421 4.03 -20.49 17.62
C GLN A 421 3.44 -19.07 17.63
N GLU A 422 4.15 -18.12 17.03
CA GLU A 422 3.65 -16.75 16.91
C GLU A 422 2.48 -16.67 15.94
N LEU A 423 2.47 -17.45 14.86
CA LEU A 423 1.32 -17.57 13.96
C LEU A 423 0.13 -18.30 14.60
N GLU A 424 0.34 -19.15 15.63
CA GLU A 424 -0.79 -19.70 16.39
C GLU A 424 -1.50 -18.64 17.22
N LYS A 425 -0.75 -17.69 17.80
CA LYS A 425 -1.28 -16.57 18.60
C LYS A 425 -1.88 -15.47 17.73
N ASN A 426 -1.33 -15.26 16.53
CA ASN A 426 -1.69 -14.18 15.63
C ASN A 426 -2.13 -14.75 14.29
N ASP A 427 -3.26 -14.28 13.76
CA ASP A 427 -3.76 -14.72 12.45
C ASP A 427 -2.96 -14.12 11.29
N TYR A 428 -2.22 -13.04 11.55
CA TYR A 428 -1.43 -12.33 10.55
C TYR A 428 -0.25 -11.58 11.17
N LEU A 429 0.78 -11.38 10.35
CA LEU A 429 1.96 -10.58 10.64
C LEU A 429 2.23 -9.62 9.46
N LEU A 430 2.86 -8.48 9.73
CA LEU A 430 3.33 -7.52 8.72
C LEU A 430 4.84 -7.43 8.78
N VAL A 431 5.50 -7.61 7.64
CA VAL A 431 6.95 -7.50 7.46
C VAL A 431 7.28 -6.26 6.66
N LEU A 432 8.20 -5.44 7.19
CA LEU A 432 8.65 -4.19 6.59
C LEU A 432 10.16 -4.15 6.57
N THR A 433 10.77 -3.75 5.46
CA THR A 433 12.23 -3.60 5.37
C THR A 433 12.75 -2.47 6.23
N LEU A 434 13.99 -2.61 6.70
CA LEU A 434 14.76 -1.52 7.28
C LEU A 434 16.05 -1.38 6.45
N HIS A 435 16.20 -0.24 5.80
CA HIS A 435 17.37 0.05 4.98
C HIS A 435 17.89 1.46 5.23
N MET A 436 19.16 1.67 4.93
CA MET A 436 19.84 2.97 5.00
C MET A 436 20.50 3.23 3.65
N LYS A 437 20.04 4.25 2.92
CA LYS A 437 20.56 4.59 1.58
C LYS A 437 20.67 3.37 0.65
N GLY A 438 19.59 2.62 0.54
CA GLY A 438 19.50 1.42 -0.31
C GLY A 438 20.21 0.17 0.20
N LYS A 439 20.85 0.23 1.38
CA LYS A 439 21.52 -0.92 2.00
C LYS A 439 20.71 -1.46 3.15
N THR A 440 20.65 -2.78 3.24
CA THR A 440 19.86 -3.47 4.26
C THR A 440 20.44 -3.24 5.66
N ALA A 441 19.61 -2.78 6.58
CA ALA A 441 19.89 -2.75 8.01
C ALA A 441 19.21 -3.92 8.73
N GLY A 442 18.13 -4.44 8.16
CA GLY A 442 17.30 -5.49 8.73
C GLY A 442 15.87 -5.41 8.24
N TYR A 443 14.94 -5.92 9.03
CA TYR A 443 13.50 -5.79 8.81
C TYR A 443 12.76 -5.77 10.16
N ALA A 444 11.55 -5.24 10.14
CA ALA A 444 10.63 -5.29 11.25
C ALA A 444 9.50 -6.28 10.95
N VAL A 445 9.07 -7.04 11.96
CA VAL A 445 7.86 -7.87 11.91
C VAL A 445 6.92 -7.40 13.00
N VAL A 446 5.64 -7.23 12.66
CA VAL A 446 4.67 -6.63 13.57
C VAL A 446 3.41 -7.46 13.62
N SER A 447 2.91 -7.75 14.82
CA SER A 447 1.54 -8.19 15.05
C SER A 447 0.72 -7.05 15.65
N PHE A 448 -0.53 -6.90 15.21
CA PHE A 448 -1.39 -5.76 15.57
C PHE A 448 -2.86 -6.16 15.52
N ASP A 449 -3.75 -5.28 15.99
CA ASP A 449 -5.18 -5.42 15.77
C ASP A 449 -5.59 -4.64 14.51
N ILE A 450 -6.12 -5.34 13.50
CA ILE A 450 -6.50 -4.74 12.22
C ILE A 450 -7.58 -3.66 12.34
N GLN A 451 -8.45 -3.75 13.35
CA GLN A 451 -9.51 -2.76 13.57
C GLN A 451 -8.94 -1.42 14.05
N SER A 452 -7.83 -1.47 14.78
CA SER A 452 -7.12 -0.30 15.28
C SER A 452 -5.90 0.07 14.44
N PHE A 453 -5.64 -0.67 13.34
CA PHE A 453 -4.47 -0.48 12.48
C PHE A 453 -4.50 0.88 11.82
N TRP A 454 -3.48 1.66 12.12
CA TRP A 454 -3.29 2.99 11.57
C TRP A 454 -2.07 3.02 10.66
N TYR A 455 -2.29 2.65 9.41
CA TYR A 455 -1.25 2.44 8.39
C TYR A 455 -0.32 3.63 8.21
N THR A 456 -0.85 4.87 8.21
CA THR A 456 -0.02 6.08 8.08
C THR A 456 0.93 6.28 9.26
N ALA A 457 0.51 5.86 10.46
CA ALA A 457 1.38 5.90 11.64
C ALA A 457 2.54 4.91 11.52
N TYR A 458 2.26 3.68 11.07
CA TYR A 458 3.30 2.68 10.83
C TYR A 458 4.30 3.14 9.76
N ALA A 459 3.81 3.62 8.61
CA ALA A 459 4.66 4.11 7.53
C ALA A 459 5.55 5.27 8.01
N SER A 460 4.97 6.23 8.72
CA SER A 460 5.70 7.37 9.28
C SER A 460 6.71 6.92 10.34
N PHE A 461 6.34 5.99 11.23
CA PHE A 461 7.26 5.46 12.24
C PHE A 461 8.47 4.79 11.59
N ILE A 462 8.27 3.85 10.68
CA ILE A 462 9.37 3.12 10.02
C ILE A 462 10.28 4.08 9.25
N THR A 463 9.70 5.05 8.51
CA THR A 463 10.47 6.05 7.76
C THR A 463 11.36 6.89 8.69
N ASN A 464 10.80 7.39 9.77
CA ASN A 464 11.56 8.23 10.73
C ASN A 464 12.55 7.39 11.54
N PHE A 465 12.22 6.14 11.85
CA PHE A 465 13.14 5.23 12.52
C PHE A 465 14.37 4.94 11.64
N ARG A 466 14.20 4.69 10.34
CA ARG A 466 15.31 4.59 9.38
C ARG A 466 16.20 5.84 9.41
N TYR A 467 15.57 7.01 9.39
CA TYR A 467 16.28 8.29 9.45
C TYR A 467 17.10 8.44 10.74
N ILE A 468 16.55 8.06 11.89
CA ILE A 468 17.26 8.05 13.17
C ILE A 468 18.47 7.12 13.12
N LEU A 469 18.32 5.91 12.56
CA LEU A 469 19.42 4.97 12.38
C LEU A 469 20.53 5.56 11.50
N GLU A 470 20.20 6.26 10.42
CA GLU A 470 21.16 6.94 9.56
C GLU A 470 21.90 8.07 10.31
N MET A 471 21.17 8.89 11.07
CA MET A 471 21.77 9.96 11.87
C MET A 471 22.74 9.40 12.89
N GLN A 472 22.35 8.37 13.64
CA GLN A 472 23.18 7.73 14.66
C GLN A 472 24.48 7.17 14.06
N LYS A 473 24.37 6.49 12.93
CA LYS A 473 25.55 5.97 12.21
C LYS A 473 26.45 7.09 11.69
N ALA A 474 25.92 8.19 11.20
CA ALA A 474 26.68 9.35 10.77
C ALA A 474 27.42 10.03 11.94
N GLN A 475 26.79 10.18 13.10
CA GLN A 475 27.40 10.74 14.30
C GLN A 475 28.57 9.87 14.81
N MET A 476 28.36 8.54 14.88
CA MET A 476 29.42 7.61 15.24
C MET A 476 30.64 7.72 14.32
N GLN A 477 30.41 7.95 13.04
CA GLN A 477 31.51 8.15 12.07
C GLN A 477 32.26 9.45 12.28
N LEU A 478 31.54 10.56 12.52
CA LEU A 478 32.16 11.84 12.80
C LEU A 478 33.02 11.77 14.08
N MET A 479 32.51 11.13 15.13
CA MET A 479 33.30 10.91 16.35
C MET A 479 34.55 10.09 16.09
N ARG A 480 34.49 9.04 15.27
CA ARG A 480 35.66 8.24 14.90
C ARG A 480 36.71 9.05 14.13
N VAL A 481 36.28 9.88 13.17
CA VAL A 481 37.20 10.75 12.44
C VAL A 481 37.88 11.76 13.42
N TYR A 482 37.11 12.39 14.29
CA TYR A 482 37.61 13.33 15.27
C TYR A 482 38.62 12.68 16.24
N MET A 483 38.35 11.44 16.67
CA MET A 483 39.27 10.71 17.57
C MET A 483 40.56 10.28 16.85
N CYS A 484 40.51 10.01 15.54
CA CYS A 484 41.66 9.69 14.71
C CYS A 484 42.53 10.93 14.43
N ASP A 485 41.95 12.13 14.37
CA ASP A 485 42.69 13.38 14.15
C ASP A 485 43.35 13.92 15.45
N LEU A 486 42.95 13.41 16.61
CA LEU A 486 43.50 13.78 17.92
C LEU A 486 44.60 12.84 18.42
N LEU A 487 44.84 11.72 17.74
CA LEU A 487 45.91 10.74 17.99
C LEU A 487 47.02 10.83 16.95
#